data_a6f5d291b9edafb342f41eb659ab6263
#
_entry.id   a6f5d291b9edafb342f41eb659ab6263
#
_cell.length_a   1.000
_cell.length_b   1.000
_cell.length_c   1.000
_cell.angle_alpha   90.00
_cell.angle_beta   90.00
_cell.angle_gamma   90.00
#
_symmetry.space_group_name_H-M   'P 1'
#
loop_
_entity.id
_entity.type
_entity.pdbx_description
1 polymer ?
#
loop_
_entity_poly.entity_id
_entity_poly.type
_entity_poly.pdbx_seq_one_letter_code
_entity_poly.pdbx_strand_id
1 'polypeptide(L)'
;MELFLGLVQGITEFLPISSSGHLVVLSNILNLENYGTDKITFLHLGTLFSILIYFFKDLIEIIKKSSTLFKYLKLILVGIIPAGIVGLTLPIEKVIDSSQYILLITGVSYLFLSVLLNKTDLILEGQLKIEDLDLKKSFLIGIAQSIALLPGISRSGITIATGVFLKLKKNEAVFFSMLLGIPTIFGAWLLTFIRNPIQIGFDSVGPFLVAFISGLVAIKILLQFTVNSKLKIFSYYCFAFGIISIVSYFI
;
A
#
# COMPACT_ATOMS: atom_id res chain seq x y z
N MET A 1 -2.82 -15.09 17.54
CA MET A 1 -3.52 -14.53 16.38
C MET A 1 -3.01 -13.14 16.05
N GLU A 2 -3.00 -12.18 16.97
CA GLU A 2 -2.62 -10.79 16.73
C GLU A 2 -1.18 -10.59 16.21
N LEU A 3 -0.20 -11.32 16.75
CA LEU A 3 1.19 -11.31 16.23
C LEU A 3 1.26 -11.79 14.77
N PHE A 4 0.46 -12.78 14.40
CA PHE A 4 0.37 -13.26 13.03
C PHE A 4 -0.20 -12.18 12.10
N LEU A 5 -1.24 -11.46 12.52
CA LEU A 5 -1.79 -10.34 11.75
C LEU A 5 -0.79 -9.18 11.64
N GLY A 6 -0.03 -8.90 12.71
CA GLY A 6 1.09 -7.95 12.63
C GLY A 6 2.11 -8.35 11.57
N LEU A 7 2.46 -9.63 11.50
CA LEU A 7 3.39 -10.14 10.49
C LEU A 7 2.80 -10.01 9.07
N VAL A 8 1.55 -10.44 8.88
CA VAL A 8 0.85 -10.32 7.59
C VAL A 8 0.80 -8.86 7.16
N GLN A 9 0.35 -7.96 8.05
CA GLN A 9 0.27 -6.53 7.76
C GLN A 9 1.63 -5.95 7.36
N GLY A 10 2.68 -6.19 8.14
CA GLY A 10 4.00 -5.63 7.87
C GLY A 10 4.58 -6.11 6.55
N ILE A 11 4.43 -7.39 6.21
CA ILE A 11 4.91 -7.94 4.93
C ILE A 11 4.08 -7.41 3.77
N THR A 12 2.76 -7.46 3.86
CA THR A 12 1.87 -7.22 2.71
C THR A 12 1.58 -5.75 2.45
N GLU A 13 1.87 -4.85 3.40
CA GLU A 13 1.67 -3.41 3.22
C GLU A 13 2.60 -2.82 2.15
N PHE A 14 3.84 -3.28 2.12
CA PHE A 14 4.83 -2.74 1.19
C PHE A 14 5.03 -3.60 -0.05
N LEU A 15 5.02 -4.92 0.09
CA LEU A 15 5.07 -5.77 -1.07
C LEU A 15 3.84 -5.53 -1.97
N PRO A 16 4.00 -5.59 -3.29
CA PRO A 16 2.91 -5.26 -4.21
C PRO A 16 1.87 -6.40 -4.30
N ILE A 17 1.33 -6.83 -3.14
CA ILE A 17 0.44 -7.99 -2.99
C ILE A 17 -0.83 -7.70 -2.17
N SER A 18 -1.10 -6.45 -1.83
CA SER A 18 -2.33 -5.97 -1.14
C SER A 18 -2.58 -6.53 0.26
N SER A 19 -2.32 -5.73 1.29
CA SER A 19 -2.63 -6.08 2.69
C SER A 19 -4.13 -6.25 2.94
N SER A 20 -4.97 -5.32 2.44
CA SER A 20 -6.43 -5.40 2.57
C SER A 20 -7.01 -6.65 1.92
N GLY A 21 -6.52 -7.03 0.73
CA GLY A 21 -6.96 -8.24 0.06
C GLY A 21 -6.61 -9.51 0.85
N HIS A 22 -5.44 -9.57 1.50
CA HIS A 22 -5.08 -10.68 2.38
C HIS A 22 -6.02 -10.78 3.57
N LEU A 23 -6.32 -9.63 4.21
CA LEU A 23 -7.24 -9.61 5.34
C LEU A 23 -8.63 -10.11 4.94
N VAL A 24 -9.17 -9.67 3.80
CA VAL A 24 -10.47 -10.15 3.30
C VAL A 24 -10.48 -11.67 3.11
N VAL A 25 -9.50 -12.21 2.39
CA VAL A 25 -9.46 -13.65 2.09
C VAL A 25 -9.22 -14.48 3.36
N LEU A 26 -8.28 -14.06 4.22
CA LEU A 26 -7.97 -14.76 5.47
C LEU A 26 -9.13 -14.70 6.45
N SER A 27 -9.84 -13.58 6.56
CA SER A 27 -11.02 -13.45 7.43
C SER A 27 -12.11 -14.41 6.99
N ASN A 28 -12.31 -14.59 5.70
CA ASN A 28 -13.29 -15.54 5.19
C ASN A 28 -12.86 -16.98 5.44
N ILE A 29 -11.63 -17.38 5.07
CA ILE A 29 -11.15 -18.77 5.19
C ILE A 29 -11.05 -19.21 6.66
N LEU A 30 -10.65 -18.31 7.56
CA LEU A 30 -10.44 -18.61 8.97
C LEU A 30 -11.66 -18.30 9.83
N ASN A 31 -12.79 -17.89 9.23
CA ASN A 31 -14.00 -17.44 9.94
C ASN A 31 -13.68 -16.45 11.07
N LEU A 32 -12.81 -15.49 10.77
CA LEU A 32 -12.43 -14.46 11.73
C LEU A 32 -13.56 -13.42 11.81
N GLU A 33 -14.65 -13.77 12.50
CA GLU A 33 -15.69 -12.78 12.83
C GLU A 33 -15.09 -11.73 13.76
N ASN A 34 -15.19 -10.46 13.34
CA ASN A 34 -14.89 -9.28 14.16
C ASN A 34 -13.43 -9.02 14.54
N TYR A 35 -12.48 -9.20 13.62
CA TYR A 35 -11.22 -8.49 13.82
C TYR A 35 -11.48 -6.98 13.57
N GLY A 36 -11.66 -6.24 14.67
CA GLY A 36 -12.04 -4.85 14.64
C GLY A 36 -11.11 -4.05 13.71
N THR A 37 -11.69 -3.30 12.80
CA THR A 37 -10.99 -2.32 11.93
C THR A 37 -9.99 -1.48 12.72
N ASP A 38 -10.26 -1.25 14.00
CA ASP A 38 -9.45 -0.47 14.92
C ASP A 38 -8.07 -1.09 15.15
N LYS A 39 -7.99 -2.39 15.43
CA LYS A 39 -6.72 -3.09 15.66
C LYS A 39 -5.87 -3.14 14.38
N ILE A 40 -6.50 -3.43 13.23
CA ILE A 40 -5.82 -3.44 11.93
C ILE A 40 -5.25 -2.06 11.63
N THR A 41 -6.04 -1.00 11.85
CA THR A 41 -5.60 0.37 11.62
C THR A 41 -4.41 0.75 12.50
N PHE A 42 -4.31 0.22 13.72
CA PHE A 42 -3.15 0.42 14.58
C PHE A 42 -1.88 -0.27 14.06
N LEU A 43 -2.02 -1.44 13.40
CA LEU A 43 -0.89 -2.11 12.75
C LEU A 43 -0.29 -1.28 11.61
N HIS A 44 -1.11 -0.49 10.93
CA HIS A 44 -0.62 0.44 9.89
C HIS A 44 0.32 1.51 10.45
N LEU A 45 0.19 1.91 11.72
CA LEU A 45 1.20 2.76 12.35
C LEU A 45 2.55 2.06 12.46
N GLY A 46 2.58 0.76 12.77
CA GLY A 46 3.82 -0.01 12.78
C GLY A 46 4.51 0.05 11.41
N THR A 47 3.76 -0.14 10.34
CA THR A 47 4.29 -0.02 8.97
C THR A 47 4.67 1.43 8.61
N LEU A 48 3.93 2.44 9.07
CA LEU A 48 4.32 3.83 8.91
C LEU A 48 5.71 4.11 9.53
N PHE A 49 5.94 3.63 10.75
CA PHE A 49 7.25 3.75 11.40
C PHE A 49 8.34 3.02 10.60
N SER A 50 8.02 1.92 9.93
CA SER A 50 8.97 1.24 9.04
C SER A 50 9.45 2.14 7.90
N ILE A 51 8.54 2.90 7.26
CA ILE A 51 8.92 3.86 6.21
C ILE A 51 9.84 4.94 6.80
N LEU A 52 9.43 5.54 7.92
CA LEU A 52 10.16 6.65 8.54
C LEU A 52 11.58 6.24 8.97
N ILE A 53 11.74 5.04 9.51
CA ILE A 53 13.05 4.53 9.95
C ILE A 53 13.89 4.07 8.76
N TYR A 54 13.29 3.35 7.80
CA TYR A 54 14.04 2.85 6.65
C TYR A 54 14.63 3.98 5.79
N PHE A 55 13.83 5.01 5.52
CA PHE A 55 14.21 6.16 4.71
C PHE A 55 14.64 7.38 5.55
N PHE A 56 14.99 7.18 6.82
CA PHE A 56 15.31 8.28 7.73
C PHE A 56 16.36 9.25 7.18
N LYS A 57 17.45 8.71 6.61
CA LYS A 57 18.53 9.53 6.05
C LYS A 57 18.04 10.35 4.85
N ASP A 58 17.31 9.72 3.94
CA ASP A 58 16.76 10.38 2.74
C ASP A 58 15.78 11.50 3.13
N LEU A 59 14.92 11.22 4.12
CA LEU A 59 13.96 12.22 4.64
C LEU A 59 14.67 13.43 5.27
N ILE A 60 15.73 13.19 6.06
CA ILE A 60 16.54 14.27 6.65
C ILE A 60 17.24 15.09 5.55
N GLU A 61 17.75 14.47 4.50
CA GLU A 61 18.37 15.19 3.38
C GLU A 61 17.35 16.09 2.65
N ILE A 62 16.13 15.59 2.44
CA ILE A 62 15.06 16.39 1.86
C ILE A 62 14.72 17.59 2.75
N ILE A 63 14.60 17.38 4.06
CA ILE A 63 14.24 18.43 5.02
C ILE A 63 15.32 19.52 5.12
N LYS A 64 16.60 19.14 5.04
CA LYS A 64 17.72 20.10 5.11
C LYS A 64 17.80 21.04 3.91
N LYS A 65 17.26 20.65 2.75
CA LYS A 65 17.27 21.46 1.53
C LYS A 65 15.88 22.04 1.27
N SER A 66 15.67 23.29 1.66
CA SER A 66 14.36 23.96 1.58
C SER A 66 13.71 23.91 0.19
N SER A 67 14.48 24.10 -0.90
CA SER A 67 13.95 24.01 -2.27
C SER A 67 13.49 22.60 -2.63
N THR A 68 14.24 21.58 -2.22
CA THR A 68 13.90 20.16 -2.41
C THR A 68 12.66 19.82 -1.60
N LEU A 69 12.64 20.17 -0.31
CA LEU A 69 11.49 19.95 0.57
C LEU A 69 10.19 20.52 -0.03
N PHE A 70 10.21 21.77 -0.47
CA PHE A 70 9.02 22.42 -1.02
C PHE A 70 8.51 21.74 -2.29
N LYS A 71 9.44 21.28 -3.15
CA LYS A 71 9.09 20.51 -4.35
C LYS A 71 8.47 19.17 -4.00
N TYR A 72 9.08 18.41 -3.10
CA TYR A 72 8.57 17.10 -2.66
C TYR A 72 7.20 17.23 -2.00
N LEU A 73 7.02 18.23 -1.12
CA LEU A 73 5.73 18.50 -0.50
C LEU A 73 4.62 18.78 -1.53
N LYS A 74 4.90 19.59 -2.56
CA LYS A 74 3.94 19.84 -3.64
C LYS A 74 3.58 18.56 -4.40
N LEU A 75 4.58 17.75 -4.74
CA LEU A 75 4.35 16.48 -5.44
C LEU A 75 3.51 15.52 -4.58
N ILE A 76 3.85 15.37 -3.30
CA ILE A 76 3.11 14.52 -2.37
C ILE A 76 1.68 15.02 -2.22
N LEU A 77 1.47 16.32 -1.96
CA LEU A 77 0.13 16.89 -1.82
C LEU A 77 -0.72 16.63 -3.05
N VAL A 78 -0.20 16.91 -4.25
CA VAL A 78 -0.93 16.66 -5.50
C VAL A 78 -1.18 15.17 -5.71
N GLY A 79 -0.23 14.31 -5.35
CA GLY A 79 -0.35 12.86 -5.48
C GLY A 79 -1.35 12.22 -4.52
N ILE A 80 -1.63 12.83 -3.36
CA ILE A 80 -2.63 12.27 -2.42
C ILE A 80 -4.06 12.79 -2.66
N ILE A 81 -4.22 13.94 -3.35
CA ILE A 81 -5.55 14.56 -3.56
C ILE A 81 -6.58 13.59 -4.16
N PRO A 82 -6.30 12.87 -5.27
CA PRO A 82 -7.32 12.01 -5.86
C PRO A 82 -7.80 10.91 -4.91
N ALA A 83 -6.87 10.20 -4.26
CA ALA A 83 -7.21 9.15 -3.30
C ALA A 83 -7.89 9.72 -2.04
N GLY A 84 -7.49 10.88 -1.59
CA GLY A 84 -8.11 11.59 -0.48
C GLY A 84 -9.56 12.00 -0.79
N ILE A 85 -9.82 12.57 -1.96
CA ILE A 85 -11.18 12.91 -2.39
C ILE A 85 -12.05 11.65 -2.44
N VAL A 86 -11.60 10.61 -3.12
CA VAL A 86 -12.37 9.37 -3.26
C VAL A 86 -12.62 8.72 -1.89
N GLY A 87 -11.60 8.60 -1.03
CA GLY A 87 -11.74 7.97 0.29
C GLY A 87 -12.59 8.76 1.29
N LEU A 88 -12.65 10.10 1.15
CA LEU A 88 -13.47 10.94 2.04
C LEU A 88 -14.91 11.09 1.56
N THR A 89 -15.15 11.10 0.25
CA THR A 89 -16.48 11.38 -0.33
C THR A 89 -17.28 10.11 -0.62
N LEU A 90 -16.60 9.02 -0.97
CA LEU A 90 -17.26 7.76 -1.29
C LEU A 90 -17.09 6.77 -0.14
N PRO A 91 -18.16 6.17 0.40
CA PRO A 91 -18.09 5.16 1.44
C PRO A 91 -17.68 3.78 0.86
N ILE A 92 -16.60 3.77 0.04
CA ILE A 92 -16.18 2.60 -0.73
C ILE A 92 -15.94 1.41 0.19
N GLU A 93 -15.19 1.60 1.29
CA GLU A 93 -14.92 0.55 2.26
C GLU A 93 -16.22 -0.04 2.81
N LYS A 94 -17.16 0.80 3.29
CA LYS A 94 -18.43 0.31 3.83
C LYS A 94 -19.27 -0.44 2.80
N VAL A 95 -19.32 0.06 1.55
CA VAL A 95 -20.11 -0.56 0.49
C VAL A 95 -19.51 -1.89 0.05
N ILE A 96 -18.18 -1.97 0.00
CA ILE A 96 -17.48 -3.18 -0.43
C ILE A 96 -17.42 -4.20 0.69
N ASP A 97 -17.08 -3.81 1.93
CA ASP A 97 -16.97 -4.72 3.06
C ASP A 97 -18.32 -5.36 3.45
N SER A 98 -19.42 -4.66 3.23
CA SER A 98 -20.77 -5.21 3.39
C SER A 98 -21.28 -5.98 2.19
N SER A 99 -20.53 -6.02 1.10
CA SER A 99 -20.95 -6.67 -0.15
C SER A 99 -20.77 -8.17 -0.07
N GLN A 100 -21.82 -8.93 -0.41
CA GLN A 100 -21.71 -10.38 -0.63
C GLN A 100 -20.69 -10.74 -1.74
N TYR A 101 -20.28 -9.78 -2.58
CA TYR A 101 -19.33 -9.97 -3.67
C TYR A 101 -17.89 -9.59 -3.28
N ILE A 102 -17.58 -9.35 -2.00
CA ILE A 102 -16.26 -8.86 -1.58
C ILE A 102 -15.11 -9.77 -2.05
N LEU A 103 -15.27 -11.08 -1.96
CA LEU A 103 -14.27 -12.05 -2.42
C LEU A 103 -14.08 -12.02 -3.93
N LEU A 104 -15.16 -11.86 -4.68
CA LEU A 104 -15.11 -11.75 -6.15
C LEU A 104 -14.42 -10.45 -6.58
N ILE A 105 -14.79 -9.32 -5.96
CA ILE A 105 -14.15 -8.01 -6.20
C ILE A 105 -12.66 -8.09 -5.88
N THR A 106 -12.30 -8.66 -4.73
CA THR A 106 -10.92 -8.85 -4.28
C THR A 106 -10.13 -9.70 -5.28
N GLY A 107 -10.71 -10.82 -5.71
CA GLY A 107 -10.06 -11.72 -6.67
C GLY A 107 -9.83 -11.08 -8.03
N VAL A 108 -10.82 -10.38 -8.59
CA VAL A 108 -10.68 -9.63 -9.86
C VAL A 108 -9.62 -8.52 -9.70
N SER A 109 -9.60 -7.83 -8.57
CA SER A 109 -8.59 -6.82 -8.24
C SER A 109 -7.18 -7.39 -8.22
N TYR A 110 -6.97 -8.57 -7.63
CA TYR A 110 -5.70 -9.27 -7.65
C TYR A 110 -5.27 -9.67 -9.07
N LEU A 111 -6.19 -10.16 -9.91
CA LEU A 111 -5.90 -10.49 -11.30
C LEU A 111 -5.48 -9.26 -12.10
N PHE A 112 -6.17 -8.13 -11.90
CA PHE A 112 -5.77 -6.84 -12.49
C PHE A 112 -4.36 -6.43 -12.06
N LEU A 113 -4.08 -6.48 -10.75
CA LEU A 113 -2.76 -6.16 -10.19
C LEU A 113 -1.68 -7.09 -10.74
N SER A 114 -1.97 -8.38 -10.89
CA SER A 114 -1.08 -9.37 -11.50
C SER A 114 -0.65 -8.95 -12.91
N VAL A 115 -1.61 -8.60 -13.77
CA VAL A 115 -1.32 -8.14 -15.14
C VAL A 115 -0.48 -6.86 -15.13
N LEU A 116 -0.81 -5.92 -14.24
CA LEU A 116 -0.09 -4.65 -14.11
C LEU A 116 1.38 -4.87 -13.74
N LEU A 117 1.65 -5.68 -12.72
CA LEU A 117 3.00 -5.98 -12.24
C LEU A 117 3.84 -6.72 -13.30
N ASN A 118 3.22 -7.67 -14.01
CA ASN A 118 3.87 -8.38 -15.10
C ASN A 118 4.32 -7.41 -16.21
N LYS A 119 3.44 -6.48 -16.60
CA LYS A 119 3.76 -5.46 -17.61
C LYS A 119 4.85 -4.49 -17.14
N THR A 120 4.91 -4.19 -15.84
CA THR A 120 5.90 -3.25 -15.28
C THR A 120 7.34 -3.73 -15.49
N ASP A 121 7.59 -5.04 -15.36
CA ASP A 121 8.93 -5.60 -15.59
C ASP A 121 9.38 -5.60 -17.05
N LEU A 122 8.43 -5.52 -18.00
CA LEU A 122 8.73 -5.44 -19.44
C LEU A 122 9.14 -4.04 -19.89
N ILE A 123 8.95 -3.03 -19.02
CA ILE A 123 9.27 -1.65 -19.37
C ILE A 123 10.76 -1.40 -19.13
N LEU A 124 11.39 -0.82 -20.14
CA LEU A 124 12.75 -0.32 -20.00
C LEU A 124 12.83 0.71 -18.87
N GLU A 125 13.91 0.65 -18.11
CA GLU A 125 14.12 1.53 -16.98
C GLU A 125 14.04 3.02 -17.41
N GLY A 126 13.22 3.76 -16.71
CA GLY A 126 13.09 5.20 -16.88
C GLY A 126 14.36 5.94 -16.43
N GLN A 127 14.48 7.20 -16.84
CA GLN A 127 15.62 8.05 -16.49
C GLN A 127 15.26 9.14 -15.48
N LEU A 128 13.96 9.38 -15.25
CA LEU A 128 13.50 10.45 -14.38
C LEU A 128 13.77 10.15 -12.91
N LYS A 129 14.24 11.14 -12.20
CA LYS A 129 14.23 11.16 -10.73
C LYS A 129 12.94 11.83 -10.23
N ILE A 130 12.66 11.73 -8.92
CA ILE A 130 11.52 12.44 -8.31
C ILE A 130 11.65 13.96 -8.52
N GLU A 131 12.89 14.46 -8.51
CA GLU A 131 13.16 15.88 -8.77
C GLU A 131 12.75 16.34 -10.18
N ASP A 132 12.68 15.43 -11.15
CA ASP A 132 12.27 15.72 -12.52
C ASP A 132 10.75 15.51 -12.73
N LEU A 133 10.06 15.02 -11.70
CA LEU A 133 8.62 14.78 -11.78
C LEU A 133 7.85 16.12 -11.83
N ASP A 134 6.92 16.20 -12.74
CA ASP A 134 5.96 17.30 -12.81
C ASP A 134 4.68 16.99 -12.00
N LEU A 135 3.90 18.03 -11.70
CA LEU A 135 2.65 17.88 -10.93
C LEU A 135 1.61 17.01 -11.66
N LYS A 136 1.60 17.02 -13.00
CA LYS A 136 0.68 16.18 -13.79
C LYS A 136 0.97 14.70 -13.60
N LYS A 137 2.25 14.31 -13.64
CA LYS A 137 2.64 12.92 -13.41
C LYS A 137 2.35 12.50 -11.97
N SER A 138 2.64 13.37 -10.99
CA SER A 138 2.26 13.10 -9.59
C SER A 138 0.76 12.91 -9.43
N PHE A 139 -0.07 13.73 -10.06
CA PHE A 139 -1.52 13.61 -10.06
C PHE A 139 -1.99 12.29 -10.70
N LEU A 140 -1.38 11.86 -11.81
CA LEU A 140 -1.68 10.58 -12.45
C LEU A 140 -1.35 9.38 -11.53
N ILE A 141 -0.23 9.45 -10.79
CA ILE A 141 0.08 8.44 -9.76
C ILE A 141 -1.00 8.46 -8.66
N GLY A 142 -1.48 9.65 -8.29
CA GLY A 142 -2.57 9.81 -7.33
C GLY A 142 -3.90 9.23 -7.81
N ILE A 143 -4.24 9.40 -9.08
CA ILE A 143 -5.42 8.74 -9.69
C ILE A 143 -5.28 7.22 -9.61
N ALA A 144 -4.12 6.69 -9.97
CA ALA A 144 -3.84 5.26 -9.83
C ALA A 144 -3.96 4.80 -8.36
N GLN A 145 -3.47 5.61 -7.40
CA GLN A 145 -3.60 5.33 -5.97
C GLN A 145 -5.07 5.25 -5.52
N SER A 146 -5.99 6.02 -6.13
CA SER A 146 -7.42 5.96 -5.77
C SER A 146 -8.03 4.58 -6.05
N ILE A 147 -7.53 3.84 -7.04
CA ILE A 147 -7.99 2.50 -7.35
C ILE A 147 -7.59 1.51 -6.24
N ALA A 148 -6.53 1.81 -5.48
CA ALA A 148 -6.08 0.97 -4.38
C ALA A 148 -7.00 1.00 -3.13
N LEU A 149 -8.09 1.77 -3.16
CA LEU A 149 -9.18 1.65 -2.19
C LEU A 149 -9.99 0.36 -2.38
N LEU A 150 -9.87 -0.30 -3.53
CA LEU A 150 -10.44 -1.62 -3.76
C LEU A 150 -9.57 -2.69 -3.11
N PRO A 151 -10.15 -3.62 -2.30
CA PRO A 151 -9.40 -4.73 -1.74
C PRO A 151 -8.81 -5.61 -2.85
N GLY A 152 -7.60 -6.10 -2.66
CA GLY A 152 -6.87 -6.85 -3.69
C GLY A 152 -5.97 -5.98 -4.57
N ILE A 153 -6.13 -4.65 -4.59
CA ILE A 153 -5.20 -3.74 -5.25
C ILE A 153 -4.19 -3.22 -4.23
N SER A 154 -2.92 -3.51 -4.47
CA SER A 154 -1.85 -2.98 -3.64
C SER A 154 -1.59 -1.50 -3.95
N ARG A 155 -1.67 -0.64 -2.93
CA ARG A 155 -1.34 0.78 -3.04
C ARG A 155 0.11 0.96 -3.50
N SER A 156 1.06 0.28 -2.88
CA SER A 156 2.47 0.31 -3.28
C SER A 156 2.65 -0.25 -4.70
N GLY A 157 1.99 -1.37 -5.03
CA GLY A 157 2.07 -1.99 -6.36
C GLY A 157 1.61 -1.06 -7.47
N ILE A 158 0.44 -0.46 -7.34
CA ILE A 158 -0.12 0.40 -8.41
C ILE A 158 0.63 1.72 -8.54
N THR A 159 1.07 2.34 -7.44
CA THR A 159 1.83 3.60 -7.49
C THR A 159 3.23 3.41 -8.04
N ILE A 160 3.92 2.31 -7.69
CA ILE A 160 5.23 1.95 -8.27
C ILE A 160 5.08 1.67 -9.76
N ALA A 161 4.14 0.82 -10.15
CA ALA A 161 3.89 0.49 -11.55
C ALA A 161 3.62 1.75 -12.37
N THR A 162 2.73 2.64 -11.90
CA THR A 162 2.42 3.90 -12.58
C THR A 162 3.65 4.81 -12.66
N GLY A 163 4.46 4.90 -11.60
CA GLY A 163 5.71 5.66 -11.62
C GLY A 163 6.68 5.15 -12.68
N VAL A 164 6.85 3.83 -12.81
CA VAL A 164 7.70 3.20 -13.85
C VAL A 164 7.12 3.45 -15.24
N PHE A 165 5.81 3.35 -15.45
CA PHE A 165 5.15 3.70 -16.72
C PHE A 165 5.37 5.17 -17.11
N LEU A 166 5.44 6.07 -16.13
CA LEU A 166 5.74 7.48 -16.32
C LEU A 166 7.24 7.79 -16.42
N LYS A 167 8.07 6.74 -16.56
CA LYS A 167 9.52 6.82 -16.78
C LYS A 167 10.34 7.26 -15.56
N LEU A 168 9.83 7.14 -14.36
CA LEU A 168 10.67 7.19 -13.16
C LEU A 168 11.65 6.00 -13.15
N LYS A 169 12.86 6.23 -12.65
CA LYS A 169 13.76 5.13 -12.25
C LYS A 169 13.06 4.23 -11.25
N LYS A 170 13.36 2.95 -11.26
CA LYS A 170 12.67 1.97 -10.43
C LYS A 170 12.81 2.25 -8.93
N ASN A 171 14.01 2.61 -8.48
CA ASN A 171 14.23 3.01 -7.08
C ASN A 171 13.49 4.29 -6.71
N GLU A 172 13.44 5.28 -7.62
CA GLU A 172 12.69 6.52 -7.43
C GLU A 172 11.18 6.27 -7.35
N ALA A 173 10.66 5.36 -8.18
CA ALA A 173 9.25 4.98 -8.14
C ALA A 173 8.87 4.32 -6.80
N VAL A 174 9.74 3.45 -6.26
CA VAL A 174 9.55 2.88 -4.92
C VAL A 174 9.59 3.97 -3.86
N PHE A 175 10.62 4.82 -3.88
CA PHE A 175 10.76 5.87 -2.87
C PHE A 175 9.57 6.86 -2.91
N PHE A 176 9.15 7.30 -4.10
CA PHE A 176 7.98 8.17 -4.23
C PHE A 176 6.69 7.50 -3.73
N SER A 177 6.49 6.21 -4.03
CA SER A 177 5.38 5.43 -3.49
C SER A 177 5.39 5.39 -1.95
N MET A 178 6.56 5.24 -1.32
CA MET A 178 6.69 5.28 0.14
C MET A 178 6.39 6.68 0.69
N LEU A 179 6.87 7.73 0.02
CA LEU A 179 6.56 9.12 0.40
C LEU A 179 5.06 9.42 0.34
N LEU A 180 4.33 8.94 -0.68
CA LEU A 180 2.87 9.02 -0.74
C LEU A 180 2.21 8.20 0.37
N GLY A 181 2.82 7.08 0.74
CA GLY A 181 2.35 6.21 1.82
C GLY A 181 2.32 6.88 3.18
N ILE A 182 3.28 7.76 3.49
CA ILE A 182 3.34 8.43 4.80
C ILE A 182 2.04 9.17 5.11
N PRO A 183 1.61 10.19 4.34
CA PRO A 183 0.37 10.90 4.63
C PRO A 183 -0.88 10.04 4.41
N THR A 184 -0.86 9.08 3.51
CA THR A 184 -2.03 8.21 3.24
C THR A 184 -2.29 7.28 4.42
N ILE A 185 -1.27 6.59 4.94
CA ILE A 185 -1.40 5.69 6.09
C ILE A 185 -1.75 6.49 7.36
N PHE A 186 -1.04 7.61 7.58
CA PHE A 186 -1.31 8.46 8.74
C PHE A 186 -2.73 9.03 8.68
N GLY A 187 -3.17 9.51 7.52
CA GLY A 187 -4.52 10.06 7.33
C GLY A 187 -5.62 9.03 7.53
N ALA A 188 -5.44 7.81 7.03
CA ALA A 188 -6.39 6.71 7.25
C ALA A 188 -6.48 6.35 8.74
N TRP A 189 -5.34 6.23 9.42
CA TRP A 189 -5.30 5.99 10.87
C TRP A 189 -5.97 7.11 11.65
N LEU A 190 -5.66 8.38 11.35
CA LEU A 190 -6.22 9.52 12.03
C LEU A 190 -7.74 9.60 11.87
N LEU A 191 -8.23 9.32 10.66
CA LEU A 191 -9.66 9.30 10.35
C LEU A 191 -10.40 8.22 11.15
N THR A 192 -9.83 7.02 11.23
CA THR A 192 -10.39 5.93 12.03
C THR A 192 -10.36 6.28 13.52
N PHE A 193 -9.27 6.84 14.03
CA PHE A 193 -9.14 7.26 15.43
C PHE A 193 -10.16 8.33 15.83
N ILE A 194 -10.43 9.29 14.93
CA ILE A 194 -11.44 10.35 15.20
C ILE A 194 -12.85 9.75 15.19
N ARG A 195 -13.15 8.83 14.30
CA ARG A 195 -14.49 8.22 14.18
C ARG A 195 -14.77 7.20 15.27
N ASN A 196 -13.78 6.38 15.61
CA ASN A 196 -13.85 5.35 16.62
C ASN A 196 -12.57 5.41 17.47
N PRO A 197 -12.60 6.05 18.65
CA PRO A 197 -11.45 6.12 19.53
C PRO A 197 -10.94 4.71 19.88
N ILE A 198 -9.74 4.40 19.44
CA ILE A 198 -9.11 3.08 19.63
C ILE A 198 -8.66 2.99 21.09
N GLN A 199 -9.10 1.95 21.78
CA GLN A 199 -8.53 1.59 23.08
C GLN A 199 -7.25 0.78 22.82
N ILE A 200 -6.11 1.45 22.90
CA ILE A 200 -4.81 0.80 22.76
C ILE A 200 -4.40 0.20 24.10
N GLY A 201 -4.48 -1.11 24.20
CA GLY A 201 -3.97 -1.86 25.35
C GLY A 201 -2.51 -2.28 25.15
N PHE A 202 -1.88 -2.78 26.21
CA PHE A 202 -0.51 -3.36 26.13
C PHE A 202 -0.43 -4.57 25.21
N ASP A 203 -1.53 -5.27 24.99
CA ASP A 203 -1.68 -6.37 24.02
C ASP A 203 -1.43 -5.95 22.57
N SER A 204 -1.68 -4.69 22.23
CA SER A 204 -1.46 -4.14 20.87
C SER A 204 0.02 -3.83 20.56
N VAL A 205 0.88 -3.72 21.56
CA VAL A 205 2.30 -3.37 21.39
C VAL A 205 3.07 -4.47 20.65
N GLY A 206 2.82 -5.73 21.01
CA GLY A 206 3.48 -6.86 20.34
C GLY A 206 3.20 -6.93 18.84
N PRO A 207 1.92 -6.96 18.41
CA PRO A 207 1.54 -6.91 17.00
C PRO A 207 2.09 -5.69 16.25
N PHE A 208 2.07 -4.52 16.85
CA PHE A 208 2.67 -3.30 16.29
C PHE A 208 4.17 -3.47 16.01
N LEU A 209 4.94 -3.99 16.98
CA LEU A 209 6.38 -4.22 16.81
C LEU A 209 6.66 -5.27 15.71
N VAL A 210 5.84 -6.31 15.62
CA VAL A 210 5.96 -7.31 14.56
C VAL A 210 5.67 -6.68 13.20
N ALA A 211 4.61 -5.85 13.06
CA ALA A 211 4.31 -5.12 11.84
C ALA A 211 5.44 -4.16 11.46
N PHE A 212 6.01 -3.47 12.43
CA PHE A 212 7.17 -2.59 12.23
C PHE A 212 8.40 -3.34 11.71
N ILE A 213 8.82 -4.41 12.39
CA ILE A 213 10.04 -5.15 12.03
C ILE A 213 9.87 -5.86 10.68
N SER A 214 8.73 -6.54 10.48
CA SER A 214 8.45 -7.21 9.20
C SER A 214 8.29 -6.21 8.05
N GLY A 215 7.78 -5.02 8.33
CA GLY A 215 7.72 -3.90 7.39
C GLY A 215 9.09 -3.43 6.91
N LEU A 216 10.07 -3.30 7.81
CA LEU A 216 11.45 -2.97 7.43
C LEU A 216 12.05 -4.00 6.48
N VAL A 217 11.82 -5.29 6.75
CA VAL A 217 12.27 -6.39 5.88
C VAL A 217 11.56 -6.33 4.53
N ALA A 218 10.24 -6.09 4.54
CA ALA A 218 9.43 -6.01 3.32
C ALA A 218 9.86 -4.86 2.40
N ILE A 219 10.18 -3.67 2.95
CA ILE A 219 10.70 -2.54 2.15
C ILE A 219 12.03 -2.92 1.47
N LYS A 220 12.94 -3.58 2.20
CA LYS A 220 14.22 -4.03 1.64
C LYS A 220 14.01 -5.02 0.49
N ILE A 221 13.12 -6.00 0.69
CA ILE A 221 12.76 -6.99 -0.35
C ILE A 221 12.14 -6.28 -1.56
N LEU A 222 11.18 -5.39 -1.34
CA LEU A 222 10.54 -4.62 -2.41
C LEU A 222 11.56 -3.88 -3.27
N LEU A 223 12.49 -3.14 -2.66
CA LEU A 223 13.53 -2.41 -3.38
C LEU A 223 14.39 -3.37 -4.22
N GLN A 224 14.87 -4.47 -3.64
CA GLN A 224 15.69 -5.44 -4.36
C GLN A 224 14.96 -6.05 -5.56
N PHE A 225 13.69 -6.41 -5.39
CA PHE A 225 12.91 -7.03 -6.47
C PHE A 225 12.54 -6.02 -7.57
N THR A 226 12.23 -4.78 -7.20
CA THR A 226 11.86 -3.73 -8.15
C THR A 226 13.06 -3.33 -9.00
N VAL A 227 14.21 -3.04 -8.37
CA VAL A 227 15.43 -2.65 -9.07
C VAL A 227 15.92 -3.76 -10.01
N ASN A 228 15.83 -5.02 -9.58
CA ASN A 228 16.25 -6.18 -10.38
C ASN A 228 15.20 -6.65 -11.41
N SER A 229 14.12 -5.89 -11.65
CA SER A 229 13.05 -6.26 -12.58
C SER A 229 12.45 -7.65 -12.29
N LYS A 230 12.14 -7.91 -11.02
CA LYS A 230 11.58 -9.19 -10.54
C LYS A 230 10.16 -9.04 -9.97
N LEU A 231 9.44 -7.96 -10.31
CA LEU A 231 8.05 -7.75 -9.88
C LEU A 231 7.10 -8.84 -10.40
N LYS A 232 7.49 -9.52 -11.48
CA LYS A 232 6.79 -10.66 -12.03
C LYS A 232 6.55 -11.79 -11.02
N ILE A 233 7.42 -11.94 -10.01
CA ILE A 233 7.23 -12.93 -8.94
C ILE A 233 5.97 -12.58 -8.14
N PHE A 234 5.78 -11.32 -7.82
CA PHE A 234 4.56 -10.86 -7.14
C PHE A 234 3.33 -10.93 -8.06
N SER A 235 3.51 -10.78 -9.38
CA SER A 235 2.44 -11.00 -10.35
C SER A 235 1.90 -12.44 -10.26
N TYR A 236 2.75 -13.44 -10.25
CA TYR A 236 2.32 -14.82 -10.08
C TYR A 236 1.61 -15.08 -8.76
N TYR A 237 2.15 -14.49 -7.67
CA TYR A 237 1.50 -14.55 -6.37
C TYR A 237 0.09 -13.95 -6.41
N CYS A 238 -0.06 -12.73 -6.95
CA CYS A 238 -1.35 -12.07 -7.07
C CYS A 238 -2.32 -12.86 -7.96
N PHE A 239 -1.82 -13.48 -9.04
CA PHE A 239 -2.64 -14.35 -9.89
C PHE A 239 -3.21 -15.54 -9.11
N ALA A 240 -2.33 -16.28 -8.41
CA ALA A 240 -2.76 -17.44 -7.62
C ALA A 240 -3.74 -17.03 -6.49
N PHE A 241 -3.41 -15.96 -5.78
CA PHE A 241 -4.25 -15.47 -4.68
C PHE A 241 -5.60 -14.91 -5.18
N GLY A 242 -5.62 -14.31 -6.36
CA GLY A 242 -6.84 -13.88 -7.04
C GLY A 242 -7.76 -15.05 -7.39
N ILE A 243 -7.20 -16.14 -7.91
CA ILE A 243 -7.98 -17.36 -8.18
C ILE A 243 -8.52 -17.96 -6.89
N ILE A 244 -7.70 -18.05 -5.82
CA ILE A 244 -8.15 -18.54 -4.50
C ILE A 244 -9.34 -17.70 -4.01
N SER A 245 -9.24 -16.36 -4.08
CA SER A 245 -10.31 -15.47 -3.66
C SER A 245 -11.62 -15.69 -4.45
N ILE A 246 -11.52 -15.85 -5.77
CA ILE A 246 -12.69 -16.12 -6.62
C ILE A 246 -13.30 -17.49 -6.30
N VAL A 247 -12.47 -18.52 -6.16
CA VAL A 247 -12.95 -19.87 -5.82
C VAL A 247 -13.63 -19.88 -4.46
N SER A 248 -13.06 -19.20 -3.46
CA SER A 248 -13.66 -19.09 -2.11
C SER A 248 -15.02 -18.36 -2.10
N TYR A 249 -15.33 -17.59 -3.13
CA TYR A 249 -16.66 -16.99 -3.28
C TYR A 249 -17.74 -17.99 -3.65
N PHE A 250 -17.38 -19.06 -4.39
CA PHE A 250 -18.35 -20.07 -4.87
C PHE A 250 -18.49 -21.30 -3.95
N ILE A 251 -17.65 -21.42 -2.93
CA ILE A 251 -17.68 -22.49 -1.93
C ILE A 251 -18.35 -21.99 -0.65
#